data_cdf97d1f94ce897f8cdbd7bd9624e6f8
#
_entry.id   cdf97d1f94ce897f8cdbd7bd9624e6f8
#
_cell.length_a   1.000
_cell.length_b   1.000
_cell.length_c   1.000
_cell.angle_alpha   90.00
_cell.angle_beta   90.00
_cell.angle_gamma   90.00
#
_symmetry.space_group_name_H-M   'P 1'
#
loop_
_entity.id
_entity.type
_entity.pdbx_description
1 polymer ?
#
loop_
_entity_poly.entity_id
_entity_poly.type
_entity_poly.pdbx_seq_one_letter_code
_entity_poly.pdbx_strand_id
1 'polypeptide(L)'
;MRVHEFHPDIWAKSYGLICEKTNSMILIDPVYDYIEHYESFIQENDLNLHSVIATHTHADHITACFSMKDTHGCEYIMHESTASLGVTTYVNESSSVEFSDAKITFHHVPGHTNDSMIIDTGAHLFTGDFLFTGDAGVGRDDLPSGRMELHWNSLEKMRGLNGNAVMYTGHEPPHTQMQTLDWNRIHNPILNMKGFDEFEAWQLETIEKLGSVSKIKTALPANLFGEVPDHIPWLS
;
A
#
# COMPACT_ATOMS: atom_id res chain seq x y z
N MET A 1 0.91 -8.21 17.85
CA MET A 1 0.19 -7.26 16.98
C MET A 1 -0.86 -8.00 16.19
N ARG A 2 -1.95 -7.33 15.82
CA ARG A 2 -3.05 -7.87 15.02
C ARG A 2 -3.25 -6.96 13.80
N VAL A 3 -3.49 -7.54 12.63
CA VAL A 3 -3.91 -6.80 11.44
C VAL A 3 -5.42 -6.87 11.33
N HIS A 4 -6.06 -5.72 11.08
CA HIS A 4 -7.47 -5.58 10.77
C HIS A 4 -7.61 -5.08 9.33
N GLU A 5 -8.34 -5.81 8.49
CA GLU A 5 -8.71 -5.39 7.15
C GLU A 5 -10.04 -4.63 7.21
N PHE A 6 -10.05 -3.36 6.75
CA PHE A 6 -11.23 -2.51 6.88
C PHE A 6 -12.30 -2.75 5.82
N HIS A 7 -11.94 -3.17 4.63
CA HIS A 7 -12.85 -3.23 3.49
C HIS A 7 -12.77 -4.58 2.76
N PRO A 8 -13.21 -5.68 3.41
CA PRO A 8 -13.13 -7.00 2.81
C PRO A 8 -13.99 -7.15 1.54
N ASP A 9 -15.04 -6.31 1.40
CA ASP A 9 -16.02 -6.40 0.30
C ASP A 9 -15.63 -5.62 -0.96
N ILE A 10 -14.51 -4.88 -0.93
CA ILE A 10 -14.05 -4.07 -2.07
C ILE A 10 -12.63 -4.44 -2.48
N TRP A 11 -12.24 -3.97 -3.68
CA TRP A 11 -10.91 -4.27 -4.24
C TRP A 11 -9.77 -3.52 -3.54
N ALA A 12 -9.93 -2.21 -3.30
CA ALA A 12 -8.92 -1.41 -2.61
C ALA A 12 -8.89 -1.78 -1.12
N LYS A 13 -7.72 -2.13 -0.61
CA LYS A 13 -7.52 -2.63 0.75
C LYS A 13 -6.87 -1.58 1.64
N SER A 14 -7.39 -1.46 2.86
CA SER A 14 -6.80 -0.65 3.93
C SER A 14 -6.64 -1.50 5.18
N TYR A 15 -5.57 -1.27 5.94
CA TYR A 15 -5.27 -2.10 7.11
C TYR A 15 -4.97 -1.27 8.36
N GLY A 16 -5.45 -1.76 9.49
CA GLY A 16 -5.04 -1.31 10.82
C GLY A 16 -4.05 -2.30 11.43
N LEU A 17 -2.82 -1.88 11.65
CA LEU A 17 -1.86 -2.64 12.44
C LEU A 17 -2.03 -2.24 13.90
N ILE A 18 -2.59 -3.12 14.74
CA ILE A 18 -3.06 -2.81 16.09
C ILE A 18 -2.18 -3.47 17.13
N CYS A 19 -1.75 -2.66 18.10
CA CYS A 19 -1.13 -3.14 19.33
C CYS A 19 -2.12 -3.04 20.49
N GLU A 20 -2.63 -4.20 20.94
CA GLU A 20 -3.58 -4.26 22.07
C GLU A 20 -2.96 -3.87 23.41
N LYS A 21 -1.64 -4.01 23.58
CA LYS A 21 -0.95 -3.65 24.84
C LYS A 21 -0.93 -2.14 25.09
N THR A 22 -0.88 -1.36 24.01
CA THR A 22 -0.77 0.12 24.08
C THR A 22 -2.02 0.81 23.56
N ASN A 23 -3.06 0.06 23.16
CA ASN A 23 -4.24 0.57 22.48
C ASN A 23 -3.89 1.53 21.32
N SER A 24 -2.88 1.17 20.54
CA SER A 24 -2.40 2.00 19.45
C SER A 24 -2.58 1.32 18.11
N MET A 25 -2.78 2.12 17.06
CA MET A 25 -2.94 1.65 15.68
C MET A 25 -2.07 2.45 14.72
N ILE A 26 -1.51 1.76 13.74
CA ILE A 26 -1.02 2.35 12.49
C ILE A 26 -2.06 2.03 11.42
N LEU A 27 -2.48 3.06 10.67
CA LEU A 27 -3.43 2.90 9.57
C LEU A 27 -2.65 2.94 8.25
N ILE A 28 -2.79 1.90 7.42
CA ILE A 28 -2.04 1.70 6.18
C ILE A 28 -2.99 1.76 4.99
N ASP A 29 -2.62 2.57 3.99
CA ASP A 29 -3.35 2.84 2.74
C ASP A 29 -4.84 3.19 2.94
N PRO A 30 -5.20 4.14 3.84
CA PRO A 30 -6.58 4.48 4.05
C PRO A 30 -7.17 5.22 2.85
N VAL A 31 -8.36 4.79 2.41
CA VAL A 31 -9.14 5.40 1.33
C VAL A 31 -10.04 6.50 1.89
N TYR A 32 -10.02 7.69 1.29
CA TYR A 32 -10.78 8.86 1.75
C TYR A 32 -12.30 8.62 1.82
N ASP A 33 -12.84 7.84 0.89
CA ASP A 33 -14.27 7.50 0.80
C ASP A 33 -14.79 6.80 2.08
N TYR A 34 -13.90 6.25 2.92
CA TYR A 34 -14.22 5.47 4.12
C TYR A 34 -13.72 6.09 5.43
N ILE A 35 -13.40 7.39 5.42
CA ILE A 35 -12.82 8.06 6.60
C ILE A 35 -13.69 7.92 7.86
N GLU A 36 -15.02 8.02 7.73
CA GLU A 36 -15.97 7.86 8.84
C GLU A 36 -15.91 6.44 9.44
N HIS A 37 -15.61 5.42 8.63
CA HIS A 37 -15.46 4.06 9.10
C HIS A 37 -14.19 3.89 9.94
N TYR A 38 -13.08 4.50 9.54
CA TYR A 38 -11.84 4.48 10.34
C TYR A 38 -12.03 5.22 11.66
N GLU A 39 -12.66 6.39 11.63
CA GLU A 39 -12.93 7.19 12.84
C GLU A 39 -13.83 6.43 13.82
N SER A 40 -14.92 5.84 13.33
CA SER A 40 -15.81 5.01 14.15
C SER A 40 -15.07 3.83 14.79
N PHE A 41 -14.25 3.13 14.01
CA PHE A 41 -13.46 2.00 14.50
C PHE A 41 -12.46 2.42 15.58
N ILE A 42 -11.76 3.54 15.39
CA ILE A 42 -10.81 4.10 16.37
C ILE A 42 -11.55 4.41 17.68
N GLN A 43 -12.69 5.10 17.59
CA GLN A 43 -13.48 5.49 18.74
C GLN A 43 -14.07 4.27 19.50
N GLU A 44 -14.69 3.33 18.78
CA GLU A 44 -15.34 2.15 19.38
C GLU A 44 -14.35 1.22 20.09
N ASN A 45 -13.09 1.21 19.63
CA ASN A 45 -12.05 0.35 20.19
C ASN A 45 -11.09 1.09 21.15
N ASP A 46 -11.35 2.38 21.45
CA ASP A 46 -10.50 3.23 22.29
C ASP A 46 -9.03 3.20 21.87
N LEU A 47 -8.79 3.36 20.54
CA LEU A 47 -7.46 3.30 19.96
C LEU A 47 -6.85 4.70 19.83
N ASN A 48 -5.53 4.77 20.00
CA ASN A 48 -4.75 5.95 19.64
C ASN A 48 -4.11 5.74 18.27
N LEU A 49 -4.42 6.62 17.31
CA LEU A 49 -3.79 6.56 15.98
C LEU A 49 -2.35 7.07 16.08
N HIS A 50 -1.40 6.15 15.98
CA HIS A 50 0.04 6.45 16.09
C HIS A 50 0.56 7.15 14.83
N SER A 51 0.23 6.62 13.66
CA SER A 51 0.63 7.16 12.37
C SER A 51 -0.27 6.62 11.25
N VAL A 52 -0.25 7.32 10.12
CA VAL A 52 -0.81 6.85 8.85
C VAL A 52 0.32 6.64 7.86
N ILE A 53 0.24 5.58 7.07
CA ILE A 53 1.27 5.24 6.09
C ILE A 53 0.60 4.98 4.74
N ALA A 54 1.13 5.59 3.67
CA ALA A 54 0.81 5.17 2.31
C ALA A 54 1.99 4.40 1.72
N THR A 55 1.73 3.19 1.21
CA THR A 55 2.75 2.35 0.57
C THR A 55 3.30 2.97 -0.70
N HIS A 56 2.51 3.82 -1.36
CA HIS A 56 2.86 4.53 -2.59
C HIS A 56 1.90 5.69 -2.86
N THR A 57 2.19 6.51 -3.85
CA THR A 57 1.25 7.54 -4.33
C THR A 57 0.14 6.90 -5.17
N HIS A 58 -1.06 6.76 -4.59
CA HIS A 58 -2.21 6.15 -5.23
C HIS A 58 -2.75 6.98 -6.42
N ALA A 59 -3.21 6.30 -7.46
CA ALA A 59 -3.78 6.93 -8.66
C ALA A 59 -5.27 6.62 -8.87
N ASP A 60 -5.80 5.63 -8.17
CA ASP A 60 -7.14 5.06 -8.30
C ASP A 60 -8.13 5.55 -7.23
N HIS A 61 -7.63 6.09 -6.12
CA HIS A 61 -8.42 6.69 -5.03
C HIS A 61 -7.67 7.83 -4.35
N ILE A 62 -8.41 8.69 -3.63
CA ILE A 62 -7.82 9.71 -2.76
C ILE A 62 -7.47 9.05 -1.43
N THR A 63 -6.23 9.26 -0.95
CA THR A 63 -5.82 8.78 0.37
C THR A 63 -6.47 9.59 1.49
N ALA A 64 -6.87 8.92 2.57
CA ALA A 64 -7.30 9.58 3.81
C ALA A 64 -6.12 10.03 4.69
N CYS A 65 -4.87 9.73 4.32
CA CYS A 65 -3.70 10.02 5.16
C CYS A 65 -3.61 11.49 5.60
N PHE A 66 -3.90 12.43 4.71
CA PHE A 66 -3.88 13.87 5.04
C PHE A 66 -4.89 14.21 6.15
N SER A 67 -6.16 13.80 5.93
CA SER A 67 -7.24 14.11 6.86
C SER A 67 -7.05 13.43 8.21
N MET A 68 -6.68 12.16 8.22
CA MET A 68 -6.41 11.40 9.45
C MET A 68 -5.23 11.98 10.23
N LYS A 69 -4.14 12.35 9.52
CA LYS A 69 -3.00 13.05 10.12
C LYS A 69 -3.44 14.36 10.80
N ASP A 70 -4.21 15.18 10.12
CA ASP A 70 -4.64 16.48 10.65
C ASP A 70 -5.63 16.33 11.81
N THR A 71 -6.57 15.38 11.74
CA THR A 71 -7.55 15.11 12.80
C THR A 71 -6.90 14.59 14.08
N HIS A 72 -5.96 13.65 13.95
CA HIS A 72 -5.35 12.96 15.09
C HIS A 72 -4.01 13.57 15.53
N GLY A 73 -3.44 14.51 14.77
CA GLY A 73 -2.12 15.08 15.05
C GLY A 73 -1.00 14.05 14.98
N CYS A 74 -1.18 12.98 14.18
CA CYS A 74 -0.21 11.91 14.02
C CYS A 74 0.71 12.13 12.80
N GLU A 75 1.72 11.28 12.63
CA GLU A 75 2.61 11.37 11.48
C GLU A 75 1.98 10.74 10.23
N TYR A 76 2.25 11.35 9.07
CA TYR A 76 2.03 10.76 7.75
C TYR A 76 3.37 10.34 7.16
N ILE A 77 3.52 9.03 6.93
CA ILE A 77 4.77 8.39 6.54
C ILE A 77 4.69 7.92 5.08
N MET A 78 5.70 8.25 4.29
CA MET A 78 5.93 7.71 2.94
C MET A 78 7.42 7.54 2.67
N HIS A 79 7.74 6.84 1.57
CA HIS A 79 9.12 6.74 1.10
C HIS A 79 9.68 8.11 0.67
N GLU A 80 10.99 8.36 0.89
CA GLU A 80 11.65 9.65 0.61
C GLU A 80 11.63 10.06 -0.86
N SER A 81 11.39 9.12 -1.79
CA SER A 81 11.27 9.41 -3.22
C SER A 81 9.88 9.90 -3.64
N THR A 82 8.92 10.01 -2.70
CA THR A 82 7.60 10.54 -3.00
C THR A 82 7.63 11.99 -3.43
N ALA A 83 6.72 12.37 -4.32
CA ALA A 83 6.46 13.76 -4.69
C ALA A 83 5.30 14.39 -3.89
N SER A 84 4.68 13.66 -2.98
CA SER A 84 3.55 14.12 -2.17
C SER A 84 3.98 15.19 -1.17
N LEU A 85 3.25 16.31 -1.14
CA LEU A 85 3.60 17.49 -0.31
C LEU A 85 3.10 17.42 1.14
N GLY A 86 2.16 16.55 1.46
CA GLY A 86 1.56 16.48 2.80
C GLY A 86 2.25 15.54 3.78
N VAL A 87 3.31 14.88 3.37
CA VAL A 87 4.08 13.91 4.17
C VAL A 87 4.86 14.60 5.27
N THR A 88 4.83 14.07 6.48
CA THR A 88 5.55 14.61 7.64
C THR A 88 6.83 13.84 7.96
N THR A 89 6.84 12.56 7.65
CA THR A 89 7.97 11.66 7.94
C THR A 89 8.36 10.86 6.70
N TYR A 90 9.58 11.08 6.23
CA TYR A 90 10.15 10.39 5.08
C TYR A 90 11.02 9.23 5.52
N VAL A 91 10.80 8.05 4.93
CA VAL A 91 11.52 6.81 5.25
C VAL A 91 12.29 6.26 4.05
N ASN A 92 13.31 5.48 4.33
CA ASN A 92 14.09 4.71 3.35
C ASN A 92 14.53 3.36 3.94
N GLU A 93 15.34 2.59 3.24
CA GLU A 93 15.79 1.26 3.68
C GLU A 93 16.60 1.26 5.00
N SER A 94 17.15 2.40 5.41
CA SER A 94 17.86 2.53 6.70
C SER A 94 16.94 2.97 7.84
N SER A 95 15.72 3.39 7.53
CA SER A 95 14.75 3.89 8.48
C SER A 95 14.05 2.75 9.21
N SER A 96 13.61 3.04 10.43
CA SER A 96 12.67 2.19 11.15
C SER A 96 11.76 3.03 12.04
N VAL A 97 10.55 2.54 12.24
CA VAL A 97 9.58 3.09 13.18
C VAL A 97 9.40 2.08 14.32
N GLU A 98 9.59 2.55 15.54
CA GLU A 98 9.28 1.73 16.73
C GLU A 98 7.77 1.83 16.99
N PHE A 99 7.10 0.69 16.97
CA PHE A 99 5.68 0.61 17.27
C PHE A 99 5.44 -0.44 18.34
N SER A 100 5.26 0.04 19.57
CA SER A 100 5.19 -0.82 20.76
C SER A 100 6.49 -1.61 20.97
N ASP A 101 6.41 -2.96 20.90
CA ASP A 101 7.53 -3.88 21.04
C ASP A 101 8.06 -4.37 19.68
N ALA A 102 7.59 -3.80 18.58
CA ALA A 102 8.02 -4.18 17.24
C ALA A 102 8.74 -3.04 16.51
N LYS A 103 9.69 -3.43 15.71
CA LYS A 103 10.40 -2.57 14.78
C LYS A 103 9.81 -2.77 13.39
N ILE A 104 9.31 -1.68 12.79
CA ILE A 104 8.82 -1.66 11.42
C ILE A 104 9.93 -1.13 10.52
N THR A 105 10.24 -1.84 9.46
CA THR A 105 11.23 -1.46 8.45
C THR A 105 10.58 -1.27 7.09
N PHE A 106 11.30 -0.62 6.18
CA PHE A 106 10.78 -0.24 4.87
C PHE A 106 11.72 -0.72 3.77
N HIS A 107 11.16 -1.27 2.71
CA HIS A 107 11.92 -1.70 1.54
C HIS A 107 11.44 -0.90 0.32
N HIS A 108 12.30 -0.11 -0.27
CA HIS A 108 12.02 0.62 -1.51
C HIS A 108 11.89 -0.35 -2.67
N VAL A 109 10.75 -0.39 -3.32
CA VAL A 109 10.43 -1.30 -4.44
C VAL A 109 9.82 -0.51 -5.61
N PRO A 110 10.58 0.42 -6.22
CA PRO A 110 10.08 1.23 -7.32
C PRO A 110 9.68 0.35 -8.51
N GLY A 111 8.61 0.74 -9.18
CA GLY A 111 8.09 0.02 -10.34
C GLY A 111 6.67 0.45 -10.67
N HIS A 112 5.70 0.02 -9.90
CA HIS A 112 4.31 0.49 -9.99
C HIS A 112 4.25 2.03 -9.85
N THR A 113 4.90 2.57 -8.83
CA THR A 113 5.26 4.00 -8.72
C THR A 113 6.72 4.14 -8.29
N ASN A 114 7.28 5.36 -8.44
CA ASN A 114 8.66 5.60 -8.01
C ASN A 114 8.85 5.50 -6.50
N ASP A 115 7.80 5.76 -5.72
CA ASP A 115 7.81 5.77 -4.25
C ASP A 115 7.23 4.51 -3.60
N SER A 116 6.96 3.48 -4.41
CA SER A 116 6.47 2.20 -3.88
C SER A 116 7.42 1.61 -2.85
N MET A 117 6.86 1.23 -1.70
CA MET A 117 7.61 0.57 -0.62
C MET A 117 6.81 -0.58 -0.01
N ILE A 118 7.53 -1.56 0.52
CA ILE A 118 6.97 -2.60 1.38
C ILE A 118 7.18 -2.17 2.83
N ILE A 119 6.14 -2.28 3.64
CA ILE A 119 6.21 -2.12 5.10
C ILE A 119 6.37 -3.49 5.71
N ASP A 120 7.47 -3.71 6.44
CA ASP A 120 7.84 -5.01 7.00
C ASP A 120 7.87 -4.95 8.52
N THR A 121 7.04 -5.78 9.17
CA THR A 121 6.98 -5.95 10.63
C THR A 121 7.67 -7.24 11.10
N GLY A 122 8.33 -7.96 10.19
CA GLY A 122 8.87 -9.30 10.42
C GLY A 122 7.83 -10.41 10.29
N ALA A 123 6.60 -10.20 10.74
CA ALA A 123 5.49 -11.16 10.64
C ALA A 123 4.50 -10.83 9.52
N HIS A 124 4.43 -9.56 9.12
CA HIS A 124 3.51 -9.05 8.11
C HIS A 124 4.25 -8.16 7.11
N LEU A 125 3.93 -8.30 5.83
CA LEU A 125 4.43 -7.49 4.73
C LEU A 125 3.24 -6.77 4.09
N PHE A 126 3.23 -5.43 4.10
CA PHE A 126 2.24 -4.65 3.36
C PHE A 126 2.89 -4.21 2.07
N THR A 127 2.46 -4.81 0.96
CA THR A 127 3.12 -4.70 -0.35
C THR A 127 2.51 -3.61 -1.25
N GLY A 128 1.37 -3.02 -0.85
CA GLY A 128 0.64 -2.11 -1.72
C GLY A 128 0.37 -2.74 -3.08
N ASP A 129 0.57 -1.97 -4.14
CA ASP A 129 0.39 -2.44 -5.53
C ASP A 129 1.68 -2.96 -6.16
N PHE A 130 2.73 -3.16 -5.36
CA PHE A 130 3.95 -3.78 -5.85
C PHE A 130 3.78 -5.27 -6.15
N LEU A 131 3.12 -6.02 -5.27
CA LEU A 131 2.91 -7.47 -5.42
C LEU A 131 1.55 -7.86 -4.84
N PHE A 132 0.76 -8.60 -5.62
CA PHE A 132 -0.55 -9.11 -5.25
C PHE A 132 -0.51 -10.61 -4.90
N THR A 133 -1.62 -11.14 -4.38
CA THR A 133 -1.69 -12.55 -3.99
C THR A 133 -1.92 -13.47 -5.20
N GLY A 134 -1.09 -14.49 -5.34
CA GLY A 134 -1.25 -15.55 -6.35
C GLY A 134 -1.35 -15.02 -7.77
N ASP A 135 -2.37 -15.49 -8.51
CA ASP A 135 -2.55 -15.17 -9.94
C ASP A 135 -2.84 -13.70 -10.24
N ALA A 136 -3.11 -12.87 -9.22
CA ALA A 136 -3.27 -11.43 -9.41
C ALA A 136 -1.98 -10.73 -9.85
N GLY A 137 -0.83 -11.36 -9.61
CA GLY A 137 0.47 -10.92 -10.12
C GLY A 137 0.99 -9.67 -9.42
N VAL A 138 1.09 -8.56 -10.15
CA VAL A 138 1.61 -7.27 -9.70
C VAL A 138 0.76 -6.11 -10.20
N GLY A 139 0.91 -4.93 -9.60
CA GLY A 139 0.30 -3.70 -10.09
C GLY A 139 0.82 -3.27 -11.46
N ARG A 140 0.03 -2.47 -12.17
CA ARG A 140 0.36 -1.90 -13.48
C ARG A 140 1.48 -0.86 -13.38
N ASP A 141 2.33 -0.77 -14.40
CA ASP A 141 3.51 0.11 -14.40
C ASP A 141 3.40 1.31 -15.38
N ASP A 142 2.25 1.51 -16.00
CA ASP A 142 2.01 2.62 -16.95
C ASP A 142 1.49 3.91 -16.29
N LEU A 143 1.61 4.00 -14.97
CA LEU A 143 1.36 5.24 -14.24
C LEU A 143 2.47 6.28 -14.51
N PRO A 144 2.23 7.58 -14.27
CA PRO A 144 3.20 8.63 -14.61
C PRO A 144 4.61 8.43 -14.06
N SER A 145 4.75 7.85 -12.88
CA SER A 145 6.05 7.51 -12.27
C SER A 145 6.40 6.03 -12.35
N GLY A 146 5.56 5.20 -12.97
CA GLY A 146 5.76 3.76 -13.12
C GLY A 146 6.90 3.43 -14.10
N ARG A 147 7.58 2.30 -13.87
CA ARG A 147 8.69 1.81 -14.70
C ARG A 147 8.82 0.30 -14.59
N MET A 148 8.51 -0.43 -15.67
CA MET A 148 8.54 -1.91 -15.70
C MET A 148 9.92 -2.48 -15.33
N GLU A 149 11.00 -1.89 -15.85
CA GLU A 149 12.36 -2.35 -15.56
C GLU A 149 12.72 -2.21 -14.07
N LEU A 150 12.28 -1.12 -13.42
CA LEU A 150 12.49 -0.94 -11.99
C LEU A 150 11.66 -1.93 -11.18
N HIS A 151 10.41 -2.21 -11.61
CA HIS A 151 9.57 -3.19 -10.96
C HIS A 151 10.20 -4.59 -11.01
N TRP A 152 10.61 -5.01 -12.19
CA TRP A 152 11.31 -6.28 -12.37
C TRP A 152 12.54 -6.42 -11.47
N ASN A 153 13.39 -5.40 -11.43
CA ASN A 153 14.57 -5.38 -10.58
C ASN A 153 14.21 -5.40 -9.09
N SER A 154 13.11 -4.75 -8.70
CA SER A 154 12.64 -4.71 -7.32
C SER A 154 12.11 -6.05 -6.83
N LEU A 155 11.62 -6.93 -7.72
CA LEU A 155 11.14 -8.28 -7.36
C LEU A 155 12.25 -9.15 -6.74
N GLU A 156 13.52 -8.88 -7.04
CA GLU A 156 14.64 -9.58 -6.40
C GLU A 156 14.66 -9.41 -4.88
N LYS A 157 14.17 -8.29 -4.35
CA LYS A 157 14.08 -8.05 -2.91
C LYS A 157 13.17 -9.05 -2.20
N MET A 158 12.14 -9.55 -2.91
CA MET A 158 11.23 -10.55 -2.34
C MET A 158 11.92 -11.85 -1.95
N ARG A 159 13.09 -12.14 -2.53
CA ARG A 159 13.88 -13.35 -2.21
C ARG A 159 14.50 -13.31 -0.82
N GLY A 160 14.84 -12.10 -0.34
CA GLY A 160 15.52 -11.91 0.94
C GLY A 160 14.59 -11.76 2.16
N LEU A 161 13.28 -11.55 1.91
CA LEU A 161 12.32 -11.32 2.98
C LEU A 161 11.86 -12.61 3.66
N ASN A 162 11.31 -12.48 4.88
CA ASN A 162 10.80 -13.61 5.64
C ASN A 162 9.65 -14.31 4.92
N GLY A 163 9.87 -15.53 4.45
CA GLY A 163 8.89 -16.33 3.72
C GLY A 163 7.62 -16.68 4.51
N ASN A 164 7.72 -16.75 5.85
CA ASN A 164 6.58 -17.01 6.72
C ASN A 164 5.72 -15.76 6.99
N ALA A 165 6.17 -14.56 6.61
CA ALA A 165 5.40 -13.34 6.78
C ALA A 165 4.15 -13.38 5.89
N VAL A 166 3.01 -12.97 6.47
CA VAL A 166 1.75 -12.85 5.73
C VAL A 166 1.79 -11.57 4.89
N MET A 167 1.47 -11.67 3.59
CA MET A 167 1.37 -10.53 2.68
C MET A 167 -0.01 -9.90 2.73
N TYR A 168 -0.03 -8.58 2.80
CA TYR A 168 -1.20 -7.71 2.72
C TYR A 168 -1.01 -6.74 1.57
N THR A 169 -1.86 -6.82 0.57
CA THR A 169 -1.71 -6.16 -0.73
C THR A 169 -2.64 -4.94 -0.84
N GLY A 170 -2.39 -4.03 -1.78
CA GLY A 170 -3.24 -2.85 -1.99
C GLY A 170 -4.57 -3.17 -2.67
N HIS A 171 -4.62 -4.20 -3.50
CA HIS A 171 -5.82 -4.62 -4.22
C HIS A 171 -5.96 -6.14 -4.26
N GLU A 172 -7.15 -6.62 -3.91
CA GLU A 172 -7.53 -8.03 -4.03
C GLU A 172 -9.02 -8.17 -4.31
N PRO A 173 -9.46 -9.24 -4.97
CA PRO A 173 -10.87 -9.58 -5.02
C PRO A 173 -11.48 -9.62 -3.61
N PRO A 174 -12.77 -9.24 -3.47
CA PRO A 174 -13.45 -9.35 -2.19
C PRO A 174 -13.27 -10.71 -1.52
N HIS A 175 -13.03 -10.70 -0.21
CA HIS A 175 -12.83 -11.89 0.64
C HIS A 175 -11.61 -12.76 0.30
N THR A 176 -10.62 -12.25 -0.44
CA THR A 176 -9.37 -12.97 -0.66
C THR A 176 -8.66 -13.21 0.67
N GLN A 177 -8.28 -14.45 0.92
CA GLN A 177 -7.45 -14.79 2.08
C GLN A 177 -6.00 -14.44 1.81
N MET A 178 -5.42 -13.55 2.62
CA MET A 178 -4.01 -13.20 2.53
C MET A 178 -3.14 -14.42 2.81
N GLN A 179 -2.08 -14.56 2.04
CA GLN A 179 -1.19 -15.72 2.04
C GLN A 179 0.22 -15.33 2.50
N THR A 180 1.03 -16.30 2.89
CA THR A 180 2.43 -16.06 3.21
C THR A 180 3.25 -15.74 1.95
N LEU A 181 4.40 -15.10 2.12
CA LEU A 181 5.31 -14.83 1.01
C LEU A 181 5.81 -16.16 0.37
N ASP A 182 6.07 -17.21 1.17
CA ASP A 182 6.48 -18.52 0.61
C ASP A 182 5.38 -19.16 -0.24
N TRP A 183 4.11 -19.01 0.15
CA TRP A 183 3.01 -19.44 -0.68
C TRP A 183 2.99 -18.66 -2.01
N ASN A 184 3.18 -17.34 -1.96
CA ASN A 184 3.21 -16.48 -3.14
C ASN A 184 4.42 -16.77 -4.04
N ARG A 185 5.59 -17.12 -3.50
CA ARG A 185 6.76 -17.56 -4.28
C ARG A 185 6.45 -18.77 -5.16
N ILE A 186 5.49 -19.61 -4.77
CA ILE A 186 5.07 -20.77 -5.54
C ILE A 186 3.94 -20.44 -6.52
N HIS A 187 2.98 -19.63 -6.10
CA HIS A 187 1.69 -19.44 -6.79
C HIS A 187 1.59 -18.15 -7.60
N ASN A 188 2.40 -17.12 -7.28
CA ASN A 188 2.40 -15.91 -8.09
C ASN A 188 3.25 -16.11 -9.34
N PRO A 189 2.65 -15.98 -10.56
CA PRO A 189 3.36 -16.25 -11.82
C PRO A 189 4.55 -15.32 -12.03
N ILE A 190 4.47 -14.07 -11.56
CA ILE A 190 5.53 -13.07 -11.74
C ILE A 190 6.82 -13.47 -11.01
N LEU A 191 6.70 -14.01 -9.79
CA LEU A 191 7.85 -14.47 -9.02
C LEU A 191 8.53 -15.71 -9.61
N ASN A 192 7.88 -16.37 -10.58
CA ASN A 192 8.37 -17.56 -11.28
C ASN A 192 8.88 -17.28 -12.70
N MET A 193 8.77 -16.04 -13.19
CA MET A 193 9.27 -15.64 -14.51
C MET A 193 10.80 -15.69 -14.55
N LYS A 194 11.33 -15.99 -15.75
CA LYS A 194 12.77 -16.23 -15.95
C LYS A 194 13.53 -15.03 -16.50
N GLY A 195 12.82 -14.01 -16.99
CA GLY A 195 13.44 -12.84 -17.57
C GLY A 195 12.48 -11.67 -17.74
N PHE A 196 13.09 -10.50 -17.96
CA PHE A 196 12.34 -9.24 -18.11
C PHE A 196 11.36 -9.30 -19.30
N ASP A 197 11.72 -9.96 -20.40
CA ASP A 197 10.85 -10.04 -21.59
C ASP A 197 9.49 -10.73 -21.28
N GLU A 198 9.49 -11.75 -20.42
CA GLU A 198 8.24 -12.40 -19.96
C GLU A 198 7.41 -11.45 -19.09
N PHE A 199 8.07 -10.71 -18.21
CA PHE A 199 7.43 -9.72 -17.34
C PHE A 199 6.84 -8.56 -18.15
N GLU A 200 7.60 -7.99 -19.08
CA GLU A 200 7.14 -6.91 -19.96
C GLU A 200 5.91 -7.34 -20.77
N ALA A 201 5.95 -8.52 -21.38
CA ALA A 201 4.82 -9.07 -22.13
C ALA A 201 3.56 -9.21 -21.27
N TRP A 202 3.71 -9.74 -20.04
CA TRP A 202 2.61 -9.87 -19.10
C TRP A 202 2.05 -8.50 -18.67
N GLN A 203 2.91 -7.52 -18.38
CA GLN A 203 2.51 -6.16 -18.03
C GLN A 203 1.72 -5.50 -19.16
N LEU A 204 2.20 -5.56 -20.39
CA LEU A 204 1.52 -4.98 -21.55
C LEU A 204 0.13 -5.59 -21.77
N GLU A 205 -0.01 -6.92 -21.65
CA GLU A 205 -1.29 -7.60 -21.76
C GLU A 205 -2.24 -7.19 -20.61
N THR A 206 -1.73 -7.07 -19.40
CA THR A 206 -2.50 -6.67 -18.21
C THR A 206 -2.99 -5.22 -18.32
N ILE A 207 -2.12 -4.30 -18.75
CA ILE A 207 -2.47 -2.89 -18.98
C ILE A 207 -3.57 -2.77 -20.05
N GLU A 208 -3.46 -3.53 -21.14
CA GLU A 208 -4.49 -3.55 -22.19
C GLU A 208 -5.85 -4.03 -21.64
N LYS A 209 -5.87 -5.10 -20.83
CA LYS A 209 -7.08 -5.63 -20.20
C LYS A 209 -7.72 -4.67 -19.21
N LEU A 210 -6.91 -3.98 -18.39
CA LEU A 210 -7.39 -3.05 -17.37
C LEU A 210 -7.88 -1.71 -17.97
N GLY A 211 -7.35 -1.31 -19.13
CA GLY A 211 -7.67 -0.02 -19.72
C GLY A 211 -7.18 1.17 -18.90
N SER A 212 -7.84 2.33 -19.04
CA SER A 212 -7.43 3.56 -18.35
C SER A 212 -7.84 3.57 -16.86
N VAL A 213 -7.01 4.21 -16.02
CA VAL A 213 -7.36 4.48 -14.62
C VAL A 213 -8.33 5.66 -14.57
N SER A 214 -9.61 5.38 -14.36
CA SER A 214 -10.69 6.37 -14.50
C SER A 214 -10.61 7.55 -13.51
N LYS A 215 -10.11 7.29 -12.29
CA LYS A 215 -10.05 8.28 -11.21
C LYS A 215 -8.73 9.09 -11.17
N ILE A 216 -7.73 8.74 -11.99
CA ILE A 216 -6.37 9.31 -11.90
C ILE A 216 -6.34 10.84 -11.98
N LYS A 217 -7.21 11.45 -12.79
CA LYS A 217 -7.23 12.92 -12.98
C LYS A 217 -7.64 13.68 -11.73
N THR A 218 -8.34 13.03 -10.81
CA THR A 218 -8.78 13.61 -9.53
C THR A 218 -7.89 13.11 -8.38
N ALA A 219 -7.67 11.79 -8.31
CA ALA A 219 -6.95 11.18 -7.21
C ALA A 219 -5.47 11.56 -7.18
N LEU A 220 -4.77 11.47 -8.31
CA LEU A 220 -3.33 11.73 -8.33
C LEU A 220 -2.96 13.17 -7.92
N PRO A 221 -3.58 14.24 -8.44
CA PRO A 221 -3.33 15.61 -7.96
C PRO A 221 -3.66 15.78 -6.47
N ALA A 222 -4.79 15.24 -5.99
CA ALA A 222 -5.15 15.30 -4.58
C ALA A 222 -4.07 14.69 -3.69
N ASN A 223 -3.58 13.51 -4.04
CA ASN A 223 -2.55 12.80 -3.30
C ASN A 223 -1.17 13.45 -3.39
N LEU A 224 -0.84 14.11 -4.51
CA LEU A 224 0.41 14.84 -4.67
C LEU A 224 0.43 16.17 -3.90
N PHE A 225 -0.67 16.93 -3.94
CA PHE A 225 -0.74 18.25 -3.32
C PHE A 225 -1.22 18.22 -1.87
N GLY A 226 -1.75 17.08 -1.39
CA GLY A 226 -2.27 16.95 -0.04
C GLY A 226 -3.59 17.72 0.17
N GLU A 227 -4.36 17.89 -0.89
CA GLU A 227 -5.60 18.65 -0.91
C GLU A 227 -6.75 17.79 -1.43
N VAL A 228 -7.78 17.62 -0.61
CA VAL A 228 -9.02 16.98 -1.04
C VAL A 228 -9.83 17.98 -1.83
N PRO A 229 -10.23 17.67 -3.10
CA PRO A 229 -11.01 18.61 -3.90
C PRO A 229 -12.42 18.80 -3.34
N ASP A 230 -12.99 20.01 -3.48
CA ASP A 230 -14.37 20.33 -3.06
C ASP A 230 -15.45 19.43 -3.70
N HIS A 231 -15.14 18.89 -4.88
CA HIS A 231 -16.02 17.97 -5.59
C HIS A 231 -15.25 16.71 -6.00
N ILE A 232 -15.72 15.58 -5.50
CA ILE A 232 -15.21 14.26 -5.85
C ILE A 232 -16.25 13.55 -6.71
N PRO A 233 -15.99 13.34 -8.03
CA PRO A 233 -17.03 12.90 -8.98
C PRO A 233 -17.72 11.57 -8.66
N TRP A 234 -17.10 10.71 -7.88
CA TRP A 234 -17.65 9.39 -7.50
C TRP A 234 -18.28 9.35 -6.12
N LEU A 235 -18.27 10.46 -5.36
CA LEU A 235 -18.94 10.59 -4.05
C LEU A 235 -20.22 11.45 -4.12
N SER A 236 -20.66 11.85 -5.29
CA SER A 236 -21.83 12.71 -5.53
C SER A 236 -23.10 11.92 -5.79
#